data_ad247f81c3434a5a90babc34011d441c
#
_entry.id   ad247f81c3434a5a90babc34011d441c
#
_cell.length_a   1.000
_cell.length_b   1.000
_cell.length_c   1.000
_cell.angle_alpha   90.00
_cell.angle_beta   90.00
_cell.angle_gamma   90.00
#
_symmetry.space_group_name_H-M   'P 1'
#
loop_
_entity.id
_entity.type
_entity.pdbx_description
1 polymer ?
#
loop_
_entity_poly.entity_id
_entity_poly.type
_entity_poly.pdbx_seq_one_letter_code
_entity_poly.pdbx_strand_id
1 'polypeptide(L)'
;MKTALLADIHANLEALENTLIAAEKAGADRFVALGDVVGYGVDAIACLNRLREVDAVCILGNHDQAMVDPVHLHTLNQTARETILRSRETLAQSDLDYLQSFSYRRVESGGVFAHANPLLPEEWEPLILQDQIEWCLDRLDWQVGVIGHTHHAAIHCKTEHQILQLPSARLAIGHHQYLINPGSVGQPRDGDWRAAFALWDVDRHYVELMRTEYPVQKTQEKMAAAGWPRYATERLSREA
;
A
#
# COMPACT_ATOMS: atom_id res chain seq x y z
N MET A 1 -19.77 -8.06 -0.90
CA MET A 1 -18.46 -8.09 -0.20
C MET A 1 -17.73 -6.78 -0.49
N LYS A 2 -17.43 -6.04 0.56
CA LYS A 2 -16.72 -4.76 0.45
C LYS A 2 -15.32 -4.89 1.04
N THR A 3 -14.30 -4.74 0.22
CA THR A 3 -12.89 -4.92 0.58
C THR A 3 -12.21 -3.57 0.76
N ALA A 4 -11.55 -3.37 1.89
CA ALA A 4 -10.62 -2.27 2.07
C ALA A 4 -9.25 -2.63 1.46
N LEU A 5 -8.77 -1.78 0.58
CA LEU A 5 -7.48 -1.90 -0.09
C LEU A 5 -6.51 -0.93 0.58
N LEU A 6 -5.49 -1.46 1.21
CA LEU A 6 -4.46 -0.76 1.96
C LEU A 6 -3.13 -0.96 1.24
N ALA A 7 -2.26 0.03 1.18
CA ALA A 7 -0.91 -0.11 0.64
C ALA A 7 0.07 0.75 1.42
N ASP A 8 1.35 0.40 1.38
CA ASP A 8 2.43 1.25 1.84
C ASP A 8 2.20 1.76 3.28
N ILE A 9 1.99 0.81 4.21
CA ILE A 9 1.70 1.06 5.63
C ILE A 9 2.94 1.60 6.35
N HIS A 10 4.11 1.11 5.95
CA HIS A 10 5.40 1.60 6.40
C HIS A 10 5.52 1.75 7.92
N ALA A 11 5.12 0.72 8.65
CA ALA A 11 5.23 0.66 10.10
C ALA A 11 4.68 1.90 10.83
N ASN A 12 3.63 2.54 10.27
CA ASN A 12 2.90 3.67 10.84
C ASN A 12 1.61 3.16 11.50
N LEU A 13 1.71 2.78 12.76
CA LEU A 13 0.60 2.17 13.50
C LEU A 13 -0.59 3.13 13.63
N GLU A 14 -0.33 4.41 13.93
CA GLU A 14 -1.39 5.40 14.11
C GLU A 14 -2.21 5.56 12.81
N ALA A 15 -1.55 5.58 11.67
CA ALA A 15 -2.23 5.66 10.37
C ALA A 15 -3.01 4.37 10.08
N LEU A 16 -2.42 3.20 10.32
CA LEU A 16 -3.09 1.91 10.12
C LEU A 16 -4.34 1.78 10.97
N GLU A 17 -4.27 2.06 12.29
CA GLU A 17 -5.42 1.97 13.19
C GLU A 17 -6.57 2.87 12.75
N ASN A 18 -6.28 4.13 12.42
CA ASN A 18 -7.31 5.05 11.96
C ASN A 18 -7.91 4.63 10.61
N THR A 19 -7.08 4.05 9.74
CA THR A 19 -7.55 3.52 8.44
C THR A 19 -8.47 2.32 8.62
N LEU A 20 -8.11 1.36 9.48
CA LEU A 20 -8.96 0.20 9.78
C LEU A 20 -10.32 0.64 10.34
N ILE A 21 -10.32 1.56 11.32
CA ILE A 21 -11.56 2.11 11.92
C ILE A 21 -12.41 2.82 10.84
N ALA A 22 -11.79 3.61 9.96
CA ALA A 22 -12.50 4.32 8.91
C ALA A 22 -13.10 3.35 7.87
N ALA A 23 -12.36 2.31 7.51
CA ALA A 23 -12.80 1.28 6.58
C ALA A 23 -13.97 0.45 7.15
N GLU A 24 -13.90 0.04 8.42
CA GLU A 24 -14.99 -0.67 9.12
C GLU A 24 -16.27 0.20 9.18
N LYS A 25 -16.14 1.48 9.55
CA LYS A 25 -17.26 2.44 9.56
C LYS A 25 -17.89 2.62 8.17
N ALA A 26 -17.09 2.52 7.11
CA ALA A 26 -17.57 2.58 5.73
C ALA A 26 -18.13 1.24 5.24
N GLY A 27 -18.13 0.22 6.11
CA GLY A 27 -18.73 -1.10 5.88
C GLY A 27 -17.80 -2.09 5.16
N ALA A 28 -16.49 -1.94 5.29
CA ALA A 28 -15.55 -2.98 4.87
C ALA A 28 -15.73 -4.22 5.76
N ASP A 29 -15.81 -5.37 5.12
CA ASP A 29 -15.91 -6.68 5.76
C ASP A 29 -14.67 -7.55 5.51
N ARG A 30 -13.69 -6.99 4.76
CA ARG A 30 -12.45 -7.64 4.38
C ARG A 30 -11.33 -6.61 4.17
N PHE A 31 -10.08 -7.04 4.40
CA PHE A 31 -8.88 -6.21 4.25
C PHE A 31 -7.86 -6.88 3.33
N VAL A 32 -7.27 -6.09 2.43
CA VAL A 32 -6.13 -6.50 1.59
C VAL A 32 -5.03 -5.46 1.76
N ALA A 33 -3.86 -5.89 2.21
CA ALA A 33 -2.66 -5.08 2.29
C ALA A 33 -1.75 -5.36 1.08
N LEU A 34 -1.51 -4.35 0.27
CA LEU A 34 -0.79 -4.44 -1.01
C LEU A 34 0.73 -4.27 -0.86
N GLY A 35 1.28 -4.72 0.25
CA GLY A 35 2.71 -4.68 0.52
C GLY A 35 3.21 -3.41 1.19
N ASP A 36 4.52 -3.43 1.45
CA ASP A 36 5.24 -2.40 2.20
C ASP A 36 4.60 -2.12 3.57
N VAL A 37 4.35 -3.22 4.30
CA VAL A 37 3.86 -3.16 5.68
C VAL A 37 4.91 -2.57 6.59
N VAL A 38 6.20 -2.87 6.33
CA VAL A 38 7.35 -2.47 7.14
C VAL A 38 8.20 -1.39 6.45
N GLY A 39 9.24 -0.93 7.14
CA GLY A 39 10.15 0.11 6.67
C GLY A 39 9.65 1.53 6.96
N TYR A 40 10.55 2.50 6.90
CA TYR A 40 10.38 3.92 7.26
C TYR A 40 9.92 4.21 8.68
N GLY A 41 8.82 3.65 9.17
CA GLY A 41 8.26 3.86 10.50
C GLY A 41 8.85 2.96 11.58
N VAL A 42 8.38 3.11 12.82
CA VAL A 42 8.98 2.44 14.00
C VAL A 42 8.17 1.25 14.52
N ASP A 43 6.90 1.11 14.12
CA ASP A 43 5.95 0.16 14.73
C ASP A 43 5.75 -1.10 13.88
N ALA A 44 6.83 -1.65 13.28
CA ALA A 44 6.75 -2.81 12.39
C ALA A 44 5.99 -3.98 13.01
N ILE A 45 6.37 -4.41 14.23
CA ILE A 45 5.73 -5.54 14.94
C ILE A 45 4.25 -5.27 15.18
N ALA A 46 3.91 -4.07 15.62
CA ALA A 46 2.52 -3.70 15.92
C ALA A 46 1.65 -3.70 14.65
N CYS A 47 2.17 -3.18 13.53
CA CYS A 47 1.46 -3.23 12.25
C CYS A 47 1.24 -4.66 11.75
N LEU A 48 2.26 -5.53 11.84
CA LEU A 48 2.12 -6.95 11.48
C LEU A 48 1.06 -7.64 12.34
N ASN A 49 1.05 -7.39 13.65
CA ASN A 49 0.06 -7.97 14.55
C ASN A 49 -1.35 -7.50 14.22
N ARG A 50 -1.53 -6.20 13.93
CA ARG A 50 -2.87 -5.68 13.54
C ARG A 50 -3.39 -6.31 12.25
N LEU A 51 -2.52 -6.54 11.26
CA LEU A 51 -2.95 -7.22 10.02
C LEU A 51 -3.32 -8.68 10.27
N ARG A 52 -2.62 -9.39 11.18
CA ARG A 52 -3.00 -10.75 11.61
C ARG A 52 -4.38 -10.75 12.31
N GLU A 53 -4.61 -9.79 13.22
CA GLU A 53 -5.86 -9.70 13.99
C GLU A 53 -7.09 -9.46 13.12
N VAL A 54 -6.95 -8.70 12.04
CA VAL A 54 -8.05 -8.45 11.07
C VAL A 54 -8.08 -9.45 9.92
N ASP A 55 -7.28 -10.52 9.99
CA ASP A 55 -7.15 -11.56 8.97
C ASP A 55 -6.92 -10.97 7.55
N ALA A 56 -6.05 -9.97 7.46
CA ALA A 56 -5.78 -9.30 6.19
C ALA A 56 -5.07 -10.22 5.21
N VAL A 57 -5.51 -10.23 3.96
CA VAL A 57 -4.74 -10.80 2.86
C VAL A 57 -3.59 -9.87 2.54
N CYS A 58 -2.35 -10.39 2.59
CA CYS A 58 -1.17 -9.58 2.38
C CYS A 58 -0.44 -9.96 1.09
N ILE A 59 -0.07 -8.95 0.33
CA ILE A 59 0.82 -9.00 -0.83
C ILE A 59 2.21 -8.56 -0.35
N LEU A 60 3.27 -9.15 -0.90
CA LEU A 60 4.65 -8.80 -0.57
C LEU A 60 5.03 -7.49 -1.26
N GLY A 61 5.62 -6.55 -0.50
CA GLY A 61 6.25 -5.35 -1.03
C GLY A 61 7.79 -5.47 -1.02
N ASN A 62 8.46 -4.54 -1.69
CA ASN A 62 9.93 -4.55 -1.76
C ASN A 62 10.59 -4.26 -0.41
N HIS A 63 9.97 -3.49 0.47
CA HIS A 63 10.43 -3.30 1.85
C HIS A 63 10.24 -4.56 2.69
N ASP A 64 9.12 -5.26 2.51
CA ASP A 64 8.84 -6.53 3.19
C ASP A 64 9.84 -7.60 2.75
N GLN A 65 10.13 -7.69 1.45
CA GLN A 65 11.15 -8.58 0.90
C GLN A 65 12.54 -8.30 1.49
N ALA A 66 12.96 -7.03 1.52
CA ALA A 66 14.25 -6.64 2.08
C ALA A 66 14.35 -6.86 3.61
N MET A 67 13.20 -6.85 4.32
CA MET A 67 13.12 -7.20 5.74
C MET A 67 13.40 -8.70 5.94
N VAL A 68 12.84 -9.56 5.09
CA VAL A 68 13.05 -11.01 5.13
C VAL A 68 14.46 -11.38 4.69
N ASP A 69 14.88 -10.88 3.51
CA ASP A 69 16.20 -11.17 2.94
C ASP A 69 17.01 -9.88 2.70
N PRO A 70 18.03 -9.62 3.53
CA PRO A 70 18.87 -8.43 3.42
C PRO A 70 19.63 -8.27 2.11
N VAL A 71 19.71 -9.30 1.27
CA VAL A 71 20.33 -9.18 -0.06
C VAL A 71 19.60 -8.12 -0.91
N HIS A 72 18.29 -7.93 -0.69
CA HIS A 72 17.47 -6.95 -1.41
C HIS A 72 17.61 -5.50 -0.90
N LEU A 73 18.33 -5.27 0.21
CA LEU A 73 18.56 -3.91 0.72
C LEU A 73 19.23 -2.99 -0.31
N HIS A 74 20.00 -3.53 -1.24
CA HIS A 74 20.70 -2.73 -2.25
C HIS A 74 19.75 -2.00 -3.21
N THR A 75 18.50 -2.46 -3.38
CA THR A 75 17.49 -1.86 -4.24
C THR A 75 16.83 -0.64 -3.59
N LEU A 76 16.96 -0.49 -2.27
CA LEU A 76 16.31 0.55 -1.49
C LEU A 76 17.19 1.80 -1.34
N ASN A 77 16.55 2.96 -1.13
CA ASN A 77 17.28 4.18 -0.78
C ASN A 77 17.89 4.09 0.64
N GLN A 78 18.80 4.99 0.94
CA GLN A 78 19.56 4.97 2.21
C GLN A 78 18.65 4.98 3.46
N THR A 79 17.63 5.83 3.49
CA THR A 79 16.72 5.94 4.65
C THR A 79 15.93 4.65 4.85
N ALA A 80 15.43 4.05 3.76
CA ALA A 80 14.71 2.77 3.82
C ALA A 80 15.61 1.65 4.35
N ARG A 81 16.85 1.55 3.85
CA ARG A 81 17.82 0.56 4.34
C ARG A 81 18.09 0.70 5.83
N GLU A 82 18.34 1.94 6.29
CA GLU A 82 18.62 2.21 7.70
C GLU A 82 17.46 1.80 8.59
N THR A 83 16.23 2.18 8.23
CA THR A 83 15.05 1.87 9.03
C THR A 83 14.72 0.38 9.03
N ILE A 84 14.91 -0.33 7.91
CA ILE A 84 14.72 -1.78 7.84
C ILE A 84 15.74 -2.51 8.71
N LEU A 85 17.03 -2.15 8.63
CA LEU A 85 18.06 -2.79 9.46
C LEU A 85 17.76 -2.62 10.95
N ARG A 86 17.38 -1.44 11.39
CA ARG A 86 17.00 -1.17 12.79
C ARG A 86 15.76 -1.98 13.21
N SER A 87 14.72 -1.99 12.40
CA SER A 87 13.49 -2.74 12.70
C SER A 87 13.76 -4.23 12.76
N ARG A 88 14.62 -4.75 11.86
CA ARG A 88 14.97 -6.16 11.80
C ARG A 88 15.57 -6.70 13.10
N GLU A 89 16.32 -5.86 13.84
CA GLU A 89 16.92 -6.24 15.13
C GLU A 89 15.87 -6.57 16.19
N THR A 90 14.64 -6.08 16.02
CA THR A 90 13.54 -6.24 16.99
C THR A 90 12.51 -7.31 16.59
N LEU A 91 12.47 -7.72 15.31
CA LEU A 91 11.53 -8.72 14.83
C LEU A 91 11.89 -10.13 15.31
N ALA A 92 10.89 -10.88 15.75
CA ALA A 92 11.03 -12.31 16.02
C ALA A 92 11.02 -13.11 14.72
N GLN A 93 11.51 -14.36 14.76
CA GLN A 93 11.47 -15.25 13.60
C GLN A 93 10.03 -15.42 13.06
N SER A 94 9.03 -15.51 13.94
CA SER A 94 7.61 -15.61 13.57
C SER A 94 7.10 -14.41 12.78
N ASP A 95 7.70 -13.22 12.94
CA ASP A 95 7.33 -12.03 12.17
C ASP A 95 7.96 -12.08 10.77
N LEU A 96 9.20 -12.54 10.68
CA LEU A 96 9.86 -12.78 9.40
C LEU A 96 9.15 -13.90 8.61
N ASP A 97 8.74 -15.00 9.28
CA ASP A 97 8.00 -16.10 8.65
C ASP A 97 6.63 -15.59 8.13
N TYR A 98 5.97 -14.67 8.85
CA TYR A 98 4.72 -14.07 8.40
C TYR A 98 4.93 -13.19 7.17
N LEU A 99 5.95 -12.32 7.16
CA LEU A 99 6.31 -11.53 5.97
C LEU A 99 6.65 -12.44 4.78
N GLN A 100 7.38 -13.53 5.01
CA GLN A 100 7.74 -14.49 3.97
C GLN A 100 6.53 -15.24 3.39
N SER A 101 5.42 -15.33 4.14
CA SER A 101 4.18 -15.93 3.66
C SER A 101 3.39 -15.06 2.69
N PHE A 102 3.75 -13.78 2.53
CA PHE A 102 3.08 -12.86 1.61
C PHE A 102 3.39 -13.26 0.17
N SER A 103 2.40 -13.17 -0.70
CA SER A 103 2.56 -13.51 -2.11
C SER A 103 2.93 -12.27 -2.94
N TYR A 104 3.79 -12.42 -3.94
CA TYR A 104 4.09 -11.34 -4.89
C TYR A 104 2.86 -10.86 -5.67
N ARG A 105 1.96 -11.78 -5.97
CA ARG A 105 0.75 -11.52 -6.73
C ARG A 105 -0.38 -12.46 -6.30
N ARG A 106 -1.60 -11.95 -6.29
CA ARG A 106 -2.81 -12.73 -6.04
C ARG A 106 -3.89 -12.39 -7.04
N VAL A 107 -4.64 -13.40 -7.47
CA VAL A 107 -5.82 -13.23 -8.34
C VAL A 107 -7.03 -13.69 -7.58
N GLU A 108 -8.00 -12.80 -7.41
CA GLU A 108 -9.27 -13.12 -6.77
C GLU A 108 -10.33 -12.08 -7.09
N SER A 109 -11.60 -12.40 -6.89
CA SER A 109 -12.73 -11.46 -7.05
C SER A 109 -12.78 -10.73 -8.41
N GLY A 110 -12.20 -11.31 -9.46
CA GLY A 110 -12.14 -10.70 -10.79
C GLY A 110 -11.03 -9.65 -10.97
N GLY A 111 -10.12 -9.53 -9.99
CA GLY A 111 -8.97 -8.63 -10.05
C GLY A 111 -7.65 -9.32 -9.79
N VAL A 112 -6.57 -8.64 -10.13
CA VAL A 112 -5.19 -9.00 -9.80
C VAL A 112 -4.59 -7.97 -8.85
N PHE A 113 -3.95 -8.46 -7.80
CA PHE A 113 -3.32 -7.68 -6.74
C PHE A 113 -1.82 -7.89 -6.78
N ALA A 114 -1.06 -6.81 -6.79
CA ALA A 114 0.39 -6.82 -6.68
C ALA A 114 0.85 -5.54 -5.96
N HIS A 115 2.09 -5.51 -5.45
CA HIS A 115 2.59 -4.29 -4.84
C HIS A 115 2.95 -3.23 -5.90
N ALA A 116 3.67 -3.63 -6.95
CA ALA A 116 4.07 -2.75 -8.06
C ALA A 116 3.40 -3.23 -9.37
N ASN A 117 4.19 -3.50 -10.42
CA ASN A 117 3.66 -3.96 -11.71
C ASN A 117 3.09 -5.39 -11.60
N PRO A 118 1.77 -5.62 -11.82
CA PRO A 118 1.16 -6.94 -11.67
C PRO A 118 1.58 -7.96 -12.75
N LEU A 119 2.22 -7.52 -13.83
CA LEU A 119 2.77 -8.39 -14.87
C LEU A 119 4.19 -8.86 -14.55
N LEU A 120 4.95 -8.06 -13.79
CA LEU A 120 6.33 -8.30 -13.37
C LEU A 120 6.47 -8.03 -11.86
N PRO A 121 5.76 -8.79 -11.00
CA PRO A 121 5.59 -8.42 -9.60
C PRO A 121 6.87 -8.50 -8.76
N GLU A 122 7.90 -9.24 -9.22
CA GLU A 122 9.18 -9.40 -8.53
C GLU A 122 10.22 -8.33 -8.92
N GLU A 123 9.92 -7.50 -9.94
CA GLU A 123 10.87 -6.49 -10.43
C GLU A 123 10.71 -5.13 -9.75
N TRP A 124 9.62 -4.93 -9.01
CA TRP A 124 9.31 -3.71 -8.28
C TRP A 124 9.27 -2.45 -9.12
N GLU A 125 9.05 -2.60 -10.44
CA GLU A 125 8.97 -1.46 -11.34
C GLU A 125 7.72 -0.64 -11.06
N PRO A 126 7.85 0.67 -10.70
CA PRO A 126 6.70 1.50 -10.41
C PRO A 126 5.96 1.89 -11.70
N LEU A 127 4.63 1.86 -11.67
CA LEU A 127 3.78 2.34 -12.75
C LEU A 127 3.42 3.82 -12.48
N ILE A 128 4.23 4.74 -12.98
CA ILE A 128 4.11 6.19 -12.78
C ILE A 128 3.77 6.90 -14.09
N LEU A 129 4.47 6.56 -15.18
CA LEU A 129 4.32 7.21 -16.46
C LEU A 129 3.12 6.63 -17.21
N GLN A 130 2.46 7.48 -18.01
CA GLN A 130 1.27 7.08 -18.74
C GLN A 130 1.54 5.91 -19.70
N ASP A 131 2.69 5.87 -20.35
CA ASP A 131 3.10 4.77 -21.24
C ASP A 131 3.31 3.45 -20.50
N GLN A 132 3.85 3.48 -19.28
CA GLN A 132 3.99 2.30 -18.41
C GLN A 132 2.61 1.76 -17.99
N ILE A 133 1.68 2.65 -17.62
CA ILE A 133 0.31 2.30 -17.26
C ILE A 133 -0.43 1.72 -18.46
N GLU A 134 -0.29 2.33 -19.63
CA GLU A 134 -0.86 1.85 -20.88
C GLU A 134 -0.32 0.46 -21.23
N TRP A 135 1.00 0.29 -21.19
CA TRP A 135 1.65 -0.98 -21.43
C TRP A 135 1.14 -2.10 -20.51
N CYS A 136 0.94 -1.77 -19.23
CA CYS A 136 0.40 -2.70 -18.24
C CYS A 136 -1.05 -3.05 -18.58
N LEU A 137 -1.93 -2.05 -18.76
CA LEU A 137 -3.35 -2.26 -19.04
C LEU A 137 -3.59 -2.99 -20.37
N ASP A 138 -2.72 -2.79 -21.38
CA ASP A 138 -2.79 -3.49 -22.67
C ASP A 138 -2.59 -5.00 -22.55
N ARG A 139 -1.89 -5.44 -21.51
CA ARG A 139 -1.46 -6.83 -21.30
C ARG A 139 -2.12 -7.48 -20.10
N LEU A 140 -2.94 -6.72 -19.38
CA LEU A 140 -3.63 -7.22 -18.20
C LEU A 140 -4.79 -8.12 -18.61
N ASP A 141 -4.76 -9.38 -18.19
CA ASP A 141 -5.82 -10.37 -18.47
C ASP A 141 -7.06 -10.17 -17.57
N TRP A 142 -7.00 -9.28 -16.59
CA TRP A 142 -8.08 -9.01 -15.64
C TRP A 142 -8.68 -7.63 -15.84
N GLN A 143 -9.94 -7.49 -15.48
CA GLN A 143 -10.64 -6.22 -15.59
C GLN A 143 -10.05 -5.17 -14.62
N VAL A 144 -9.62 -5.60 -13.43
CA VAL A 144 -9.11 -4.72 -12.39
C VAL A 144 -7.73 -5.16 -11.95
N GLY A 145 -6.74 -4.28 -12.09
CA GLY A 145 -5.45 -4.37 -11.43
C GLY A 145 -5.44 -3.47 -10.19
N VAL A 146 -4.90 -3.97 -9.07
CA VAL A 146 -4.75 -3.19 -7.83
C VAL A 146 -3.30 -3.20 -7.41
N ILE A 147 -2.72 -2.00 -7.23
CA ILE A 147 -1.30 -1.81 -6.93
C ILE A 147 -1.08 -0.78 -5.80
N GLY A 148 0.12 -0.70 -5.28
CA GLY A 148 0.61 0.31 -4.33
C GLY A 148 1.89 0.99 -4.81
N HIS A 149 2.94 0.95 -3.97
CA HIS A 149 4.33 1.28 -4.26
C HIS A 149 4.64 2.76 -4.58
N THR A 150 3.81 3.43 -5.37
CA THR A 150 4.04 4.83 -5.75
C THR A 150 3.61 5.81 -4.67
N HIS A 151 2.76 5.40 -3.74
CA HIS A 151 2.11 6.20 -2.70
C HIS A 151 1.19 7.32 -3.24
N HIS A 152 0.77 7.23 -4.49
CA HIS A 152 -0.12 8.19 -5.13
C HIS A 152 -1.49 7.54 -5.35
N ALA A 153 -2.52 8.05 -4.69
CA ALA A 153 -3.87 7.55 -4.88
C ALA A 153 -4.38 7.90 -6.29
N ALA A 154 -4.72 6.89 -7.08
CA ALA A 154 -5.19 7.08 -8.45
C ALA A 154 -6.04 5.90 -8.94
N ILE A 155 -6.97 6.18 -9.83
CA ILE A 155 -7.69 5.19 -10.63
C ILE A 155 -7.44 5.51 -12.10
N HIS A 156 -6.83 4.59 -12.82
CA HIS A 156 -6.67 4.68 -14.26
C HIS A 156 -7.69 3.79 -14.93
N CYS A 157 -8.40 4.36 -15.90
CA CYS A 157 -9.41 3.66 -16.69
C CYS A 157 -8.98 3.66 -18.15
N LYS A 158 -8.81 2.49 -18.75
CA LYS A 158 -8.53 2.34 -20.17
C LYS A 158 -9.84 2.27 -20.94
N THR A 159 -10.08 3.28 -21.77
CA THR A 159 -11.15 3.31 -22.77
C THR A 159 -10.63 2.80 -24.12
N GLU A 160 -11.49 2.73 -25.14
CA GLU A 160 -11.07 2.38 -26.51
C GLU A 160 -10.07 3.35 -27.13
N HIS A 161 -9.99 4.60 -26.64
CA HIS A 161 -9.22 5.66 -27.29
C HIS A 161 -8.12 6.26 -26.40
N GLN A 162 -8.19 6.10 -25.08
CA GLN A 162 -7.25 6.75 -24.14
C GLN A 162 -7.30 6.13 -22.76
N ILE A 163 -6.27 6.44 -21.97
CA ILE A 163 -6.26 6.19 -20.54
C ILE A 163 -6.64 7.48 -19.82
N LEU A 164 -7.64 7.39 -18.97
CA LEU A 164 -8.09 8.48 -18.10
C LEU A 164 -7.62 8.22 -16.68
N GLN A 165 -6.94 9.19 -16.09
CA GLN A 165 -6.79 9.24 -14.65
C GLN A 165 -8.04 9.89 -14.07
N LEU A 166 -8.78 9.13 -13.28
CA LEU A 166 -10.05 9.58 -12.74
C LEU A 166 -9.83 10.24 -11.37
N PRO A 167 -10.56 11.32 -11.06
CA PRO A 167 -10.45 11.97 -9.77
C PRO A 167 -10.91 11.03 -8.65
N SER A 168 -10.49 11.34 -7.41
CA SER A 168 -10.79 10.60 -6.18
C SER A 168 -12.27 10.64 -5.82
N ALA A 169 -13.11 10.01 -6.64
CA ALA A 169 -14.53 9.91 -6.40
C ALA A 169 -14.94 8.44 -6.36
N ARG A 170 -16.13 8.18 -5.88
CA ARG A 170 -16.78 6.89 -6.02
C ARG A 170 -17.04 6.62 -7.51
N LEU A 171 -16.35 5.62 -8.04
CA LEU A 171 -16.42 5.25 -9.44
C LEU A 171 -17.14 3.92 -9.62
N ALA A 172 -18.11 3.87 -10.54
CA ALA A 172 -18.67 2.62 -11.01
C ALA A 172 -17.68 1.91 -11.94
N ILE A 173 -17.35 0.65 -11.62
CA ILE A 173 -16.55 -0.21 -12.49
C ILE A 173 -17.47 -0.74 -13.60
N GLY A 174 -17.26 -0.24 -14.81
CA GLY A 174 -17.98 -0.67 -16.02
C GLY A 174 -17.23 -1.78 -16.77
N HIS A 175 -17.35 -1.81 -18.09
CA HIS A 175 -16.73 -2.85 -18.95
C HIS A 175 -15.26 -2.55 -19.33
N HIS A 176 -14.71 -1.44 -18.86
CA HIS A 176 -13.32 -1.04 -19.12
C HIS A 176 -12.32 -1.80 -18.24
N GLN A 177 -11.05 -1.68 -18.54
CA GLN A 177 -9.96 -2.12 -17.67
C GLN A 177 -9.56 -0.97 -16.74
N TYR A 178 -9.24 -1.34 -15.51
CA TYR A 178 -8.88 -0.39 -14.45
C TYR A 178 -7.57 -0.77 -13.78
N LEU A 179 -6.76 0.22 -13.45
CA LEU A 179 -5.63 0.09 -12.54
C LEU A 179 -5.88 1.02 -11.36
N ILE A 180 -5.99 0.44 -10.17
CA ILE A 180 -6.33 1.15 -8.94
C ILE A 180 -5.10 1.18 -8.04
N ASN A 181 -4.71 2.37 -7.62
CA ASN A 181 -3.75 2.57 -6.55
C ASN A 181 -4.48 3.27 -5.39
N PRO A 182 -4.63 2.64 -4.22
CA PRO A 182 -5.31 3.26 -3.08
C PRO A 182 -4.53 4.41 -2.45
N GLY A 183 -3.28 4.64 -2.89
CA GLY A 183 -2.34 5.53 -2.22
C GLY A 183 -1.65 4.83 -1.05
N SER A 184 -1.05 5.60 -0.15
CA SER A 184 -0.32 5.06 1.00
C SER A 184 -1.08 5.32 2.31
N VAL A 185 -1.16 4.28 3.15
CA VAL A 185 -1.65 4.41 4.52
C VAL A 185 -0.64 5.19 5.37
N GLY A 186 0.63 4.80 5.31
CA GLY A 186 1.65 5.27 6.25
C GLY A 186 2.45 6.49 5.82
N GLN A 187 2.60 6.72 4.49
CA GLN A 187 3.46 7.78 3.96
C GLN A 187 2.97 8.28 2.59
N PRO A 188 1.81 8.95 2.49
CA PRO A 188 1.31 9.54 1.24
C PRO A 188 2.33 10.49 0.58
N ARG A 189 2.33 10.53 -0.77
CA ARG A 189 3.25 11.35 -1.56
C ARG A 189 2.56 12.19 -2.64
N ASP A 190 1.25 12.31 -2.54
CA ASP A 190 0.37 12.95 -3.54
C ASP A 190 -0.20 14.30 -3.06
N GLY A 191 0.48 14.97 -2.13
CA GLY A 191 0.11 16.29 -1.64
C GLY A 191 -0.89 16.29 -0.48
N ASP A 192 -1.42 15.13 -0.08
CA ASP A 192 -2.34 14.99 1.05
C ASP A 192 -1.74 14.04 2.09
N TRP A 193 -1.37 14.56 3.27
CA TRP A 193 -0.74 13.80 4.35
C TRP A 193 -1.65 12.78 5.03
N ARG A 194 -2.96 12.87 4.83
CA ARG A 194 -3.93 11.94 5.42
C ARG A 194 -3.74 10.55 4.86
N ALA A 195 -3.83 9.54 5.71
CA ALA A 195 -3.75 8.15 5.31
C ALA A 195 -4.75 7.84 4.18
N ALA A 196 -4.26 7.21 3.11
CA ALA A 196 -5.04 6.86 1.94
C ALA A 196 -5.37 5.38 1.91
N PHE A 197 -6.57 5.05 1.45
CA PHE A 197 -7.02 3.69 1.21
C PHE A 197 -8.16 3.69 0.19
N ALA A 198 -8.56 2.51 -0.29
CA ALA A 198 -9.74 2.42 -1.15
C ALA A 198 -10.74 1.41 -0.61
N LEU A 199 -12.00 1.60 -0.94
CA LEU A 199 -13.06 0.61 -0.75
C LEU A 199 -13.47 0.07 -2.12
N TRP A 200 -13.39 -1.24 -2.28
CA TRP A 200 -13.87 -1.93 -3.47
C TRP A 200 -15.07 -2.83 -3.12
N ASP A 201 -16.25 -2.44 -3.59
CA ASP A 201 -17.46 -3.25 -3.49
C ASP A 201 -17.64 -4.04 -4.78
N VAL A 202 -17.21 -5.31 -4.75
CA VAL A 202 -17.25 -6.20 -5.90
C VAL A 202 -18.69 -6.46 -6.34
N ASP A 203 -19.62 -6.65 -5.40
CA ASP A 203 -21.02 -6.99 -5.71
C ASP A 203 -21.77 -5.81 -6.33
N ARG A 204 -21.41 -4.60 -5.94
CA ARG A 204 -22.02 -3.37 -6.46
C ARG A 204 -21.21 -2.71 -7.57
N HIS A 205 -20.10 -3.33 -7.98
CA HIS A 205 -19.24 -2.84 -9.04
C HIS A 205 -18.82 -1.37 -8.87
N TYR A 206 -18.28 -1.00 -7.69
CA TYR A 206 -17.69 0.32 -7.52
C TYR A 206 -16.42 0.29 -6.67
N VAL A 207 -15.59 1.29 -6.90
CA VAL A 207 -14.41 1.61 -6.09
C VAL A 207 -14.49 3.07 -5.63
N GLU A 208 -13.98 3.32 -4.42
CA GLU A 208 -13.94 4.67 -3.82
C GLU A 208 -12.59 4.88 -3.16
N LEU A 209 -11.85 5.93 -3.58
CA LEU A 209 -10.64 6.36 -2.90
C LEU A 209 -11.02 7.19 -1.67
N MET A 210 -10.41 6.88 -0.55
CA MET A 210 -10.73 7.48 0.74
C MET A 210 -9.49 8.01 1.46
N ARG A 211 -9.71 8.98 2.35
CA ARG A 211 -8.69 9.55 3.22
C ARG A 211 -9.18 9.57 4.66
N THR A 212 -8.27 9.35 5.59
CA THR A 212 -8.56 9.51 7.02
C THR A 212 -7.41 10.23 7.71
N GLU A 213 -7.77 11.13 8.63
CA GLU A 213 -6.79 11.77 9.51
C GLU A 213 -6.30 10.78 10.56
N TYR A 214 -5.08 10.97 11.03
CA TYR A 214 -4.49 10.23 12.14
C TYR A 214 -3.60 11.18 12.97
N PRO A 215 -3.27 10.84 14.22
CA PRO A 215 -2.43 11.70 15.06
C PRO A 215 -0.95 11.66 14.62
N VAL A 216 -0.64 12.32 13.50
CA VAL A 216 0.68 12.32 12.85
C VAL A 216 1.80 12.75 13.81
N GLN A 217 1.53 13.73 14.69
CA GLN A 217 2.49 14.19 15.69
C GLN A 217 2.93 13.07 16.64
N LYS A 218 1.99 12.21 17.05
CA LYS A 218 2.29 11.04 17.89
C LYS A 218 3.26 10.08 17.21
N THR A 219 3.04 9.80 15.91
CA THR A 219 3.96 8.98 15.11
C THR A 219 5.35 9.64 15.02
N GLN A 220 5.39 10.95 14.74
CA GLN A 220 6.65 11.71 14.66
C GLN A 220 7.42 11.72 15.99
N GLU A 221 6.73 11.89 17.11
CA GLU A 221 7.32 11.85 18.47
C GLU A 221 7.94 10.47 18.77
N LYS A 222 7.24 9.37 18.43
CA LYS A 222 7.75 8.00 18.56
C LYS A 222 9.01 7.78 17.72
N MET A 223 8.99 8.22 16.46
CA MET A 223 10.15 8.13 15.56
C MET A 223 11.33 8.93 16.09
N ALA A 224 11.10 10.15 16.57
CA ALA A 224 12.14 11.01 17.15
C ALA A 224 12.72 10.40 18.43
N ALA A 225 11.88 9.89 19.34
CA ALA A 225 12.30 9.24 20.58
C ALA A 225 13.14 7.98 20.31
N ALA A 226 12.84 7.25 19.23
CA ALA A 226 13.61 6.08 18.79
C ALA A 226 14.89 6.45 18.00
N GLY A 227 15.20 7.74 17.83
CA GLY A 227 16.36 8.21 17.06
C GLY A 227 16.27 7.88 15.57
N TRP A 228 15.07 7.86 15.01
CA TRP A 228 14.84 7.58 13.60
C TRP A 228 15.37 8.71 12.71
N PRO A 229 15.70 8.46 11.43
CA PRO A 229 16.19 9.49 10.52
C PRO A 229 15.20 10.67 10.43
N ARG A 230 15.69 11.88 10.64
CA ARG A 230 14.87 13.11 10.65
C ARG A 230 14.06 13.28 9.37
N TYR A 231 14.63 12.93 8.22
CA TYR A 231 13.92 12.97 6.94
C TYR A 231 12.67 12.08 6.91
N ALA A 232 12.77 10.86 7.45
CA ALA A 232 11.62 9.93 7.51
C ALA A 232 10.50 10.49 8.41
N THR A 233 10.88 11.12 9.53
CA THR A 233 9.96 11.72 10.52
C THR A 233 9.24 12.94 9.95
N GLU A 234 9.98 13.90 9.37
CA GLU A 234 9.42 15.15 8.86
C GLU A 234 8.55 14.96 7.63
N ARG A 235 8.80 13.90 6.86
CA ARG A 235 8.06 13.63 5.63
C ARG A 235 6.58 13.33 5.88
N LEU A 236 6.20 12.83 7.06
CA LEU A 236 4.82 12.43 7.38
C LEU A 236 3.81 13.59 7.39
N SER A 237 4.27 14.82 7.59
CA SER A 237 3.41 16.02 7.65
C SER A 237 3.65 17.00 6.51
N ARG A 238 4.48 16.64 5.52
CA ARG A 238 4.71 17.51 4.36
C ARG A 238 3.58 17.34 3.36
N GLU A 239 3.02 18.47 2.96
CA GLU A 239 2.35 18.58 1.67
C GLU A 239 3.45 18.39 0.61
N ALA A 240 3.35 17.34 -0.21
CA ALA A 240 4.38 16.96 -1.17
C ALA A 240 4.36 17.90 -2.41
#